data_dbfb0a17c5d6db218a0e9a33a02e40d3
#
_entry.id   dbfb0a17c5d6db218a0e9a33a02e40d3
#
_cell.length_a   1.000
_cell.length_b   1.000
_cell.length_c   1.000
_cell.angle_alpha   90.00
_cell.angle_beta   90.00
_cell.angle_gamma   90.00
#
_symmetry.space_group_name_H-M   'P 1'
#
loop_
_entity.id
_entity.type
_entity.pdbx_description
1 polymer ?
#
loop_
_entity_poly.entity_id
_entity_poly.type
_entity_poly.pdbx_seq_one_letter_code
_entity_poly.pdbx_strand_id
1 'polypeptide(L)'
;MKKIILISAVLFAVIAVFAFRTAKTSATEEMTVNAGDKVEVYYFHLTRRCVTCQAVENETRNAIQALYPDELDKGIVSYIVLNLDDEKSQAAAEKCKATGQSLLIISGDTRIDLTDKGFMYAKTSPDKLRAEIKKAIDPLLKSLQ
;
A
#
# COMPACT_ATOMS: atom_id res chain seq x y z
N MET A 1 -46.79 -46.07 13.54
CA MET A 1 -45.34 -45.89 13.76
C MET A 1 -44.53 -45.81 12.44
N LYS A 2 -44.80 -46.65 11.44
CA LYS A 2 -44.05 -46.62 10.14
C LYS A 2 -44.21 -45.32 9.33
N LYS A 3 -45.37 -44.64 9.41
CA LYS A 3 -45.64 -43.38 8.66
C LYS A 3 -44.91 -42.15 9.22
N ILE A 4 -44.62 -42.14 10.53
CA ILE A 4 -43.91 -41.05 11.18
C ILE A 4 -42.42 -41.08 10.84
N ILE A 5 -41.83 -42.24 10.69
CA ILE A 5 -40.41 -42.45 10.33
C ILE A 5 -40.14 -41.96 8.90
N LEU A 6 -41.09 -42.17 7.96
CA LEU A 6 -40.94 -41.71 6.57
C LEU A 6 -41.00 -40.20 6.43
N ILE A 7 -41.80 -39.50 7.24
CA ILE A 7 -41.91 -38.05 7.23
C ILE A 7 -40.65 -37.42 7.79
N SER A 8 -40.06 -38.03 8.83
CA SER A 8 -38.78 -37.55 9.42
C SER A 8 -37.62 -37.68 8.43
N ALA A 9 -37.57 -38.77 7.65
CA ALA A 9 -36.48 -38.95 6.66
C ALA A 9 -36.57 -37.96 5.50
N VAL A 10 -37.78 -37.60 5.04
CA VAL A 10 -37.96 -36.59 3.97
C VAL A 10 -37.60 -35.19 4.46
N LEU A 11 -37.94 -34.87 5.71
CA LEU A 11 -37.60 -33.53 6.29
C LEU A 11 -36.08 -33.35 6.43
N PHE A 12 -35.35 -34.40 6.79
CA PHE A 12 -33.89 -34.36 6.91
C PHE A 12 -33.19 -34.22 5.55
N ALA A 13 -33.74 -34.81 4.49
CA ALA A 13 -33.20 -34.70 3.14
C ALA A 13 -33.38 -33.30 2.54
N VAL A 14 -34.47 -32.60 2.88
CA VAL A 14 -34.73 -31.22 2.41
C VAL A 14 -33.81 -30.22 3.09
N ILE A 15 -33.46 -30.40 4.36
CA ILE A 15 -32.54 -29.50 5.11
C ILE A 15 -31.12 -29.66 4.58
N ALA A 16 -30.68 -30.85 4.19
CA ALA A 16 -29.35 -31.10 3.65
C ALA A 16 -29.10 -30.44 2.27
N VAL A 17 -30.16 -30.28 1.45
CA VAL A 17 -30.05 -29.64 0.13
C VAL A 17 -30.02 -28.10 0.23
N PHE A 18 -30.60 -27.51 1.31
CA PHE A 18 -30.63 -26.04 1.47
C PHE A 18 -29.33 -25.46 2.04
N ALA A 19 -28.51 -26.29 2.70
CA ALA A 19 -27.24 -25.85 3.30
C ALA A 19 -26.07 -25.71 2.28
N PHE A 20 -26.26 -26.12 1.01
CA PHE A 20 -25.19 -26.15 0.02
C PHE A 20 -25.25 -25.03 -1.02
N ARG A 21 -26.12 -24.02 -0.83
CA ARG A 21 -26.30 -22.93 -1.81
C ARG A 21 -25.89 -21.53 -1.36
N THR A 22 -25.20 -21.38 -0.25
CA THR A 22 -24.72 -20.05 0.16
C THR A 22 -23.24 -20.04 0.51
N ALA A 23 -22.39 -20.35 -0.47
CA ALA A 23 -20.98 -19.98 -0.43
C ALA A 23 -20.51 -19.65 -1.85
N LYS A 24 -21.15 -18.67 -2.48
CA LYS A 24 -20.51 -17.91 -3.54
C LYS A 24 -19.92 -16.67 -2.89
N THR A 25 -18.95 -16.90 -2.00
CA THR A 25 -18.00 -15.90 -1.57
C THR A 25 -17.25 -15.51 -2.85
N SER A 26 -17.48 -14.29 -3.31
CA SER A 26 -16.57 -13.62 -4.21
C SER A 26 -15.20 -13.65 -3.52
N ALA A 27 -14.36 -14.59 -3.91
CA ALA A 27 -12.93 -14.46 -3.65
C ALA A 27 -12.50 -13.23 -4.45
N THR A 28 -12.49 -12.07 -3.79
CA THR A 28 -11.51 -11.04 -4.09
C THR A 28 -10.19 -11.76 -3.89
N GLU A 29 -9.51 -12.12 -4.97
CA GLU A 29 -8.10 -12.46 -4.93
C GLU A 29 -7.40 -11.21 -4.36
N GLU A 30 -7.27 -11.14 -3.03
CA GLU A 30 -6.19 -10.40 -2.43
C GLU A 30 -4.93 -11.07 -2.99
N MET A 31 -4.37 -10.48 -4.03
CA MET A 31 -2.99 -10.71 -4.38
C MET A 31 -2.17 -10.33 -3.15
N THR A 32 -1.85 -11.31 -2.34
CA THR A 32 -0.86 -11.17 -1.27
C THR A 32 0.49 -10.94 -1.96
N VAL A 33 0.75 -9.69 -2.35
CA VAL A 33 2.06 -9.26 -2.78
C VAL A 33 2.94 -9.38 -1.54
N ASN A 34 3.87 -10.33 -1.56
CA ASN A 34 4.83 -10.50 -0.48
C ASN A 34 5.57 -9.18 -0.25
N ALA A 35 5.98 -8.91 0.99
CA ALA A 35 6.63 -7.65 1.37
C ALA A 35 7.92 -7.35 0.57
N GLY A 36 8.47 -8.34 -0.15
CA GLY A 36 9.61 -8.20 -1.05
C GLY A 36 9.27 -7.90 -2.51
N ASP A 37 7.97 -8.00 -2.91
CA ASP A 37 7.55 -7.92 -4.31
C ASP A 37 6.96 -6.56 -4.67
N LYS A 38 7.14 -5.54 -3.83
CA LYS A 38 6.61 -4.19 -4.02
C LYS A 38 7.58 -3.10 -3.59
N VAL A 39 7.35 -1.91 -4.13
CA VAL A 39 8.05 -0.68 -3.73
C VAL A 39 7.05 0.25 -3.05
N GLU A 40 7.27 0.53 -1.78
CA GLU A 40 6.43 1.42 -0.98
C GLU A 40 7.14 2.75 -0.79
N VAL A 41 6.53 3.84 -1.23
CA VAL A 41 7.04 5.20 -1.03
C VAL A 41 6.25 5.83 0.11
N TYR A 42 6.91 6.10 1.21
CA TYR A 42 6.34 6.71 2.40
C TYR A 42 6.72 8.17 2.50
N TYR A 43 5.72 9.03 2.73
CA TYR A 43 5.95 10.39 3.19
C TYR A 43 5.36 10.57 4.58
N PHE A 44 6.23 10.74 5.57
CA PHE A 44 5.84 11.03 6.95
C PHE A 44 5.87 12.53 7.19
N HIS A 45 4.80 13.07 7.76
CA HIS A 45 4.67 14.48 8.09
C HIS A 45 4.06 14.69 9.48
N LEU A 46 4.10 15.91 9.99
CA LEU A 46 3.40 16.34 11.19
C LEU A 46 2.10 17.07 10.82
N THR A 47 1.17 17.20 11.75
CA THR A 47 -0.09 17.95 11.57
C THR A 47 0.19 19.39 11.16
N ARG A 48 1.18 20.03 11.80
CA ARG A 48 1.60 21.36 11.45
C ARG A 48 2.59 21.32 10.29
N ARG A 49 2.14 21.75 9.12
CA ARG A 49 2.89 21.62 7.86
C ARG A 49 3.34 22.96 7.33
N CYS A 50 4.59 23.01 6.90
CA CYS A 50 5.16 24.14 6.17
C CYS A 50 4.88 24.04 4.66
N VAL A 51 5.06 25.14 3.92
CA VAL A 51 4.88 25.17 2.46
C VAL A 51 5.81 24.16 1.76
N THR A 52 7.05 24.01 2.23
CA THR A 52 7.99 23.03 1.66
C THR A 52 7.53 21.61 1.94
N CYS A 53 6.97 21.31 3.13
CA CYS A 53 6.42 20.00 3.46
C CYS A 53 5.29 19.60 2.52
N GLN A 54 4.40 20.55 2.22
CA GLN A 54 3.31 20.34 1.26
C GLN A 54 3.84 20.13 -0.17
N ALA A 55 4.89 20.87 -0.55
CA ALA A 55 5.54 20.69 -1.85
C ALA A 55 6.16 19.30 -1.98
N VAL A 56 6.84 18.78 -0.94
CA VAL A 56 7.40 17.41 -0.96
C VAL A 56 6.30 16.38 -1.19
N GLU A 57 5.18 16.47 -0.49
CA GLU A 57 4.06 15.56 -0.69
C GLU A 57 3.51 15.61 -2.12
N ASN A 58 3.18 16.81 -2.59
CA ASN A 58 2.53 16.99 -3.87
C ASN A 58 3.46 16.60 -5.03
N GLU A 59 4.72 17.04 -5.01
CA GLU A 59 5.66 16.74 -6.08
C GLU A 59 6.08 15.28 -6.10
N THR A 60 6.17 14.63 -4.95
CA THR A 60 6.36 13.17 -4.89
C THR A 60 5.18 12.43 -5.49
N ARG A 61 3.94 12.82 -5.14
CA ARG A 61 2.72 12.24 -5.73
C ARG A 61 2.71 12.38 -7.24
N ASN A 62 2.93 13.60 -7.74
CA ASN A 62 2.98 13.90 -9.17
C ASN A 62 4.06 13.09 -9.89
N ALA A 63 5.23 12.96 -9.29
CA ALA A 63 6.34 12.19 -9.85
C ALA A 63 5.98 10.71 -9.98
N ILE A 64 5.44 10.10 -8.92
CA ILE A 64 5.07 8.68 -8.91
C ILE A 64 3.94 8.41 -9.90
N GLN A 65 2.91 9.24 -9.94
CA GLN A 65 1.80 9.09 -10.90
C GLN A 65 2.25 9.24 -12.36
N ALA A 66 3.22 10.11 -12.62
CA ALA A 66 3.72 10.33 -13.98
C ALA A 66 4.73 9.25 -14.43
N LEU A 67 5.50 8.67 -13.51
CA LEU A 67 6.58 7.73 -13.85
C LEU A 67 6.11 6.27 -13.81
N TYR A 68 5.15 5.93 -12.94
CA TYR A 68 4.79 4.54 -12.60
C TYR A 68 3.27 4.31 -12.56
N PRO A 69 2.50 4.77 -13.58
CA PRO A 69 1.05 4.62 -13.55
C PRO A 69 0.63 3.14 -13.55
N ASP A 70 1.27 2.31 -14.36
CA ASP A 70 0.95 0.88 -14.48
C ASP A 70 1.32 0.09 -13.20
N GLU A 71 2.43 0.45 -12.57
CA GLU A 71 2.89 -0.16 -11.33
C GLU A 71 2.02 0.25 -10.13
N LEU A 72 1.48 1.48 -10.15
CA LEU A 72 0.47 1.94 -9.17
C LEU A 72 -0.83 1.14 -9.31
N ASP A 73 -1.33 0.99 -10.53
CA ASP A 73 -2.58 0.26 -10.81
C ASP A 73 -2.46 -1.22 -10.42
N LYS A 74 -1.29 -1.81 -10.58
CA LYS A 74 -0.98 -3.18 -10.19
C LYS A 74 -0.62 -3.34 -8.71
N GLY A 75 -0.50 -2.25 -7.95
CA GLY A 75 -0.07 -2.28 -6.55
C GLY A 75 1.40 -2.66 -6.34
N ILE A 76 2.21 -2.69 -7.40
CA ILE A 76 3.67 -2.93 -7.33
C ILE A 76 4.39 -1.71 -6.75
N VAL A 77 3.95 -0.50 -7.11
CA VAL A 77 4.37 0.75 -6.48
C VAL A 77 3.20 1.30 -5.67
N SER A 78 3.46 1.79 -4.47
CA SER A 78 2.46 2.49 -3.66
C SER A 78 3.02 3.78 -3.07
N TYR A 79 2.16 4.80 -2.94
CA TYR A 79 2.50 6.06 -2.29
C TYR A 79 1.63 6.25 -1.05
N ILE A 80 2.25 6.31 0.11
CA ILE A 80 1.61 6.29 1.41
C ILE A 80 2.01 7.56 2.17
N VAL A 81 1.02 8.37 2.53
CA VAL A 81 1.21 9.61 3.30
C VAL A 81 0.67 9.40 4.71
N LEU A 82 1.50 9.64 5.71
CA LEU A 82 1.19 9.36 7.11
C LEU A 82 1.52 10.55 8.01
N ASN A 83 0.59 10.88 8.89
CA ASN A 83 0.79 11.90 9.91
C ASN A 83 1.39 11.26 11.17
N LEU A 84 2.58 11.69 11.55
CA LEU A 84 3.30 11.19 12.74
C LEU A 84 2.61 11.51 14.07
N ASP A 85 1.73 12.51 14.08
CA ASP A 85 0.94 12.85 15.29
C ASP A 85 -0.26 11.90 15.47
N ASP A 86 -0.58 11.05 14.48
CA ASP A 86 -1.64 10.06 14.58
C ASP A 86 -1.09 8.74 15.12
N GLU A 87 -1.72 8.19 16.14
CA GLU A 87 -1.33 6.89 16.74
C GLU A 87 -1.30 5.76 15.71
N LYS A 88 -2.19 5.79 14.72
CA LYS A 88 -2.26 4.80 13.64
C LYS A 88 -1.01 4.76 12.76
N SER A 89 -0.25 5.85 12.73
CA SER A 89 0.96 5.96 11.92
C SER A 89 2.21 5.43 12.63
N GLN A 90 2.15 5.23 13.95
CA GLN A 90 3.32 4.87 14.76
C GLN A 90 3.93 3.53 14.35
N ALA A 91 3.10 2.51 14.14
CA ALA A 91 3.59 1.19 13.73
C ALA A 91 4.31 1.25 12.36
N ALA A 92 3.81 2.05 11.42
CA ALA A 92 4.46 2.24 10.12
C ALA A 92 5.76 3.06 10.25
N ALA A 93 5.77 4.09 11.10
CA ALA A 93 6.96 4.90 11.37
C ALA A 93 8.08 4.05 11.99
N GLU A 94 7.77 3.20 12.98
CA GLU A 94 8.72 2.27 13.58
C GLU A 94 9.25 1.27 12.56
N LYS A 95 8.37 0.63 11.79
CA LYS A 95 8.75 -0.30 10.73
C LYS A 95 9.71 0.33 9.72
N CYS A 96 9.43 1.56 9.30
CA CYS A 96 10.24 2.32 8.34
C CYS A 96 11.45 3.00 8.98
N LYS A 97 11.60 2.93 10.32
CA LYS A 97 12.64 3.66 11.09
C LYS A 97 12.60 5.17 10.79
N ALA A 98 11.40 5.73 10.71
CA ALA A 98 11.19 7.15 10.52
C ALA A 98 11.34 7.87 11.87
N THR A 99 12.29 8.79 11.99
CA THR A 99 12.56 9.55 13.22
C THR A 99 11.94 10.96 13.22
N GLY A 100 11.22 11.28 12.15
CA GLY A 100 10.59 12.58 11.93
C GLY A 100 10.04 12.68 10.53
N GLN A 101 9.74 13.90 10.07
CA GLN A 101 9.29 14.12 8.69
C GLN A 101 10.31 13.54 7.72
N SER A 102 9.87 12.63 6.85
CA SER A 102 10.77 11.89 5.98
C SER A 102 10.09 11.41 4.71
N LEU A 103 10.88 11.33 3.62
CA LEU A 103 10.52 10.72 2.35
C LEU A 103 11.36 9.46 2.18
N LEU A 104 10.73 8.29 2.31
CA LEU A 104 11.39 6.99 2.33
C LEU A 104 10.86 6.10 1.22
N ILE A 105 11.75 5.30 0.61
CA ILE A 105 11.39 4.26 -0.34
C ILE A 105 11.81 2.92 0.29
N ILE A 106 10.86 2.00 0.40
CA ILE A 106 11.04 0.68 1.01
C ILE A 106 10.71 -0.40 -0.01
N SER A 107 11.59 -1.40 -0.13
CA SER A 107 11.32 -2.60 -0.92
C SER A 107 12.02 -3.78 -0.25
N GLY A 108 11.24 -4.68 0.37
CA GLY A 108 11.78 -5.72 1.23
C GLY A 108 12.66 -5.14 2.34
N ASP A 109 13.92 -5.55 2.39
CA ASP A 109 14.92 -5.06 3.35
C ASP A 109 15.62 -3.76 2.91
N THR A 110 15.38 -3.34 1.68
CA THR A 110 16.00 -2.13 1.14
C THR A 110 15.25 -0.89 1.62
N ARG A 111 15.98 0.06 2.21
CA ARG A 111 15.48 1.37 2.64
C ARG A 111 16.34 2.47 2.02
N ILE A 112 15.69 3.34 1.25
CA ILE A 112 16.33 4.53 0.63
C ILE A 112 15.68 5.77 1.24
N ASP A 113 16.52 6.67 1.73
CA ASP A 113 16.08 7.94 2.33
C ASP A 113 16.29 9.08 1.33
N LEU A 114 15.19 9.68 0.89
CA LEU A 114 15.17 10.84 -0.01
C LEU A 114 14.75 12.13 0.71
N THR A 115 14.73 12.15 2.03
CA THR A 115 14.26 13.29 2.82
C THR A 115 14.97 14.59 2.42
N ASP A 116 16.29 14.58 2.43
CA ASP A 116 17.09 15.78 2.07
C ASP A 116 16.81 16.24 0.63
N LYS A 117 16.68 15.30 -0.30
CA LYS A 117 16.37 15.58 -1.71
C LYS A 117 14.97 16.16 -1.87
N GLY A 118 14.00 15.59 -1.15
CA GLY A 118 12.64 16.08 -1.10
C GLY A 118 12.59 17.54 -0.67
N PHE A 119 13.15 17.84 0.49
CA PHE A 119 13.15 19.22 1.04
C PHE A 119 13.98 20.20 0.23
N MET A 120 15.06 19.74 -0.40
CA MET A 120 15.91 20.59 -1.24
C MET A 120 15.26 20.95 -2.58
N TYR A 121 14.57 20.00 -3.22
CA TYR A 121 14.17 20.15 -4.61
C TYR A 121 12.66 20.37 -4.83
N ALA A 122 11.79 19.88 -3.96
CA ALA A 122 10.35 19.88 -4.22
C ALA A 122 9.79 21.26 -4.58
N LYS A 123 10.24 22.31 -3.91
CA LYS A 123 9.75 23.67 -4.16
C LYS A 123 10.47 24.38 -5.31
N THR A 124 11.76 24.12 -5.50
CA THR A 124 12.62 24.92 -6.38
C THR A 124 13.01 24.24 -7.68
N SER A 125 13.00 22.92 -7.70
CA SER A 125 13.47 22.13 -8.84
C SER A 125 12.76 20.76 -8.87
N PRO A 126 11.41 20.70 -9.04
CA PRO A 126 10.64 19.45 -8.93
C PRO A 126 11.11 18.37 -9.91
N ASP A 127 11.63 18.75 -11.09
CA ASP A 127 12.20 17.79 -12.03
C ASP A 127 13.44 17.07 -11.49
N LYS A 128 14.24 17.75 -10.62
CA LYS A 128 15.35 17.09 -9.93
C LYS A 128 14.85 16.09 -8.89
N LEU A 129 13.79 16.43 -8.15
CA LEU A 129 13.18 15.46 -7.24
C LEU A 129 12.64 14.25 -7.99
N ARG A 130 11.96 14.47 -9.11
CA ARG A 130 11.47 13.39 -9.99
C ARG A 130 12.62 12.49 -10.47
N ALA A 131 13.74 13.05 -10.86
CA ALA A 131 14.92 12.29 -11.28
C ALA A 131 15.52 11.45 -10.13
N GLU A 132 15.58 12.01 -8.91
CA GLU A 132 16.04 11.25 -7.72
C GLU A 132 15.08 10.11 -7.35
N ILE A 133 13.77 10.34 -7.42
CA ILE A 133 12.75 9.29 -7.22
C ILE A 133 12.92 8.19 -8.25
N LYS A 134 13.05 8.55 -9.53
CA LYS A 134 13.27 7.58 -10.63
C LYS A 134 14.54 6.77 -10.41
N LYS A 135 15.63 7.42 -10.07
CA LYS A 135 16.92 6.78 -9.79
C LYS A 135 16.84 5.77 -8.63
N ALA A 136 15.99 6.05 -7.65
CA ALA A 136 15.81 5.17 -6.50
C ALA A 136 14.88 3.99 -6.80
N ILE A 137 13.79 4.20 -7.55
CA ILE A 137 12.75 3.18 -7.80
C ILE A 137 13.11 2.24 -8.95
N ASP A 138 13.67 2.74 -10.07
CA ASP A 138 13.95 1.90 -11.25
C ASP A 138 14.80 0.66 -10.96
N PRO A 139 15.87 0.72 -10.15
CA PRO A 139 16.65 -0.47 -9.80
C PRO A 139 15.84 -1.49 -8.99
N LEU A 140 14.95 -0.99 -8.09
CA LEU A 140 14.10 -1.86 -7.27
C LEU A 140 13.10 -2.61 -8.13
N LEU A 141 12.43 -1.93 -9.06
CA LEU A 141 11.49 -2.56 -9.99
C LEU A 141 12.16 -3.61 -10.89
N LYS A 142 13.41 -3.39 -11.30
CA LYS A 142 14.18 -4.39 -12.08
C LYS A 142 14.52 -5.63 -11.26
N SER A 143 14.66 -5.51 -9.95
CA SER A 143 14.95 -6.65 -9.08
C SER A 143 13.71 -7.47 -8.74
N LEU A 144 12.50 -6.97 -9.04
CA LEU A 144 11.23 -7.65 -8.84
C LEU A 144 10.77 -8.44 -10.08
N GLN A 145 11.43 -8.30 -11.21
CA GLN A 145 11.15 -9.00 -12.47
C GLN A 145 11.96 -10.28 -12.58
#